data_5709b4942e118058ca83f235aaffb967
#
_entry.id   5709b4942e118058ca83f235aaffb967
#
_cell.length_a   1.000
_cell.length_b   1.000
_cell.length_c   1.000
_cell.angle_alpha   90.00
_cell.angle_beta   90.00
_cell.angle_gamma   90.00
#
_symmetry.space_group_name_H-M   'P 1'
#
loop_
_entity.id
_entity.type
_entity.pdbx_description
1 polymer ?
#
loop_
_entity_poly.entity_id
_entity_poly.type
_entity_poly.pdbx_seq_one_letter_code
_entity_poly.pdbx_strand_id
1 'polypeptide(L)'
;MHLVETDQPYIIENPNLQGGWAPVFEEIVDDQLEIIGSVPKDLNGLYVRNGPSPQFTPKGKYHWFDGDGMLHAVRFENGRVEYKNRWVVTDGLVADREAGTSRLPGLKGRMPEGALPDDALKNTSNTDVKFHNGRLLSMWYRGGAVYQVNAQTLQTQGKMEPDPRLVGLQISAHSRVDERTGEFMFFAYGNTAPFMHYGVMGADGELKTLIPVALPGPRLPHDMAITQNYSVLHDFPLVNDPDALAAGRYSLDFKENMRTRFAVIPRHGKVEDIRWFDADPRYMLHVMNAWEETNERGETEVVMVGTPYAMPKNFDGSLDKNRLLFTIGTQGTDYELYQWRFNLTTGETKEGILDDILNTEFPMINSWYQGYRNRYSYHVLMGRMRTLEQPQFAGLAKYDYETGSAVAYHPGSGYWFSEAPFAARVGAVDEDDGYVVGFVFNTHENRSEVWIFDAKRIADGPVAKVVLPQRVPNGFHATWVDGNRHAI
;
A
#
# COMPACT_ATOMS: atom_id res chain seq x y z
N MET A 1 -14.81 -9.56 -22.57
CA MET A 1 -14.17 -10.89 -22.77
C MET A 1 -14.48 -11.69 -21.52
N HIS A 2 -15.34 -12.70 -21.62
CA HIS A 2 -15.71 -13.53 -20.47
C HIS A 2 -14.53 -14.40 -20.06
N LEU A 3 -14.40 -14.69 -18.74
CA LEU A 3 -13.55 -15.80 -18.31
C LEU A 3 -13.94 -17.03 -19.12
N VAL A 4 -12.96 -17.68 -19.74
CA VAL A 4 -13.19 -18.98 -20.35
C VAL A 4 -13.66 -19.89 -19.21
N GLU A 5 -14.89 -20.39 -19.28
CA GLU A 5 -15.38 -21.40 -18.36
C GLU A 5 -14.39 -22.56 -18.39
N THR A 6 -13.64 -22.73 -17.30
CA THR A 6 -12.83 -23.92 -17.09
C THR A 6 -13.54 -24.76 -16.06
N ASP A 7 -13.63 -26.08 -16.30
CA ASP A 7 -14.20 -27.09 -15.41
C ASP A 7 -13.40 -27.29 -14.12
N GLN A 8 -12.86 -26.20 -13.54
CA GLN A 8 -12.02 -26.26 -12.35
C GLN A 8 -12.81 -25.77 -11.11
N PRO A 9 -13.37 -26.67 -10.29
CA PRO A 9 -14.31 -26.35 -9.22
C PRO A 9 -13.74 -25.40 -8.13
N TYR A 10 -12.43 -25.39 -7.92
CA TYR A 10 -11.83 -24.55 -6.87
C TYR A 10 -11.79 -23.04 -7.20
N ILE A 11 -12.01 -22.65 -8.45
CA ILE A 11 -12.11 -21.22 -8.85
C ILE A 11 -13.43 -20.64 -8.37
N ILE A 12 -14.50 -21.39 -8.48
CA ILE A 12 -15.85 -21.00 -8.04
C ILE A 12 -15.89 -20.90 -6.51
N GLU A 13 -15.13 -21.72 -5.81
CA GLU A 13 -15.08 -21.79 -4.34
C GLU A 13 -14.08 -20.82 -3.71
N ASN A 14 -13.16 -20.20 -4.48
CA ASN A 14 -12.15 -19.31 -3.91
C ASN A 14 -12.81 -17.99 -3.45
N PRO A 15 -12.77 -17.66 -2.14
CA PRO A 15 -13.41 -16.47 -1.60
C PRO A 15 -12.86 -15.18 -2.21
N ASN A 16 -11.57 -15.14 -2.60
CA ASN A 16 -10.95 -13.98 -3.22
C ASN A 16 -11.34 -13.77 -4.71
N LEU A 17 -12.27 -14.56 -5.22
CA LEU A 17 -12.87 -14.41 -6.56
C LEU A 17 -14.40 -14.25 -6.49
N GLN A 18 -14.97 -13.99 -5.30
CA GLN A 18 -16.40 -13.89 -5.08
C GLN A 18 -16.82 -12.57 -4.42
N GLY A 19 -18.07 -12.17 -4.59
CA GLY A 19 -18.65 -10.97 -3.98
C GLY A 19 -17.84 -9.73 -4.29
N GLY A 20 -17.48 -8.93 -3.27
CA GLY A 20 -16.66 -7.74 -3.42
C GLY A 20 -15.22 -7.98 -3.91
N TRP A 21 -14.77 -9.23 -3.94
CA TRP A 21 -13.44 -9.63 -4.39
C TRP A 21 -13.43 -10.15 -5.83
N ALA A 22 -14.59 -10.44 -6.40
CA ALA A 22 -14.67 -10.97 -7.75
C ALA A 22 -14.11 -9.97 -8.78
N PRO A 23 -13.34 -10.41 -9.79
CA PRO A 23 -12.78 -9.53 -10.80
C PRO A 23 -13.86 -8.83 -11.62
N VAL A 24 -13.47 -7.73 -12.27
CA VAL A 24 -14.24 -7.06 -13.32
C VAL A 24 -13.41 -7.08 -14.60
N PHE A 25 -14.10 -7.06 -15.76
CA PHE A 25 -13.44 -7.29 -17.05
C PHE A 25 -13.62 -6.13 -18.02
N GLU A 26 -14.56 -5.23 -17.75
CA GLU A 26 -14.83 -4.09 -18.62
C GLU A 26 -14.02 -2.88 -18.19
N GLU A 27 -13.45 -2.20 -19.19
CA GLU A 27 -12.83 -0.89 -19.04
C GLU A 27 -13.86 0.17 -19.40
N ILE A 28 -14.27 0.94 -18.39
CA ILE A 28 -15.36 1.92 -18.49
C ILE A 28 -14.80 3.34 -18.37
N VAL A 29 -15.47 4.31 -19.00
CA VAL A 29 -15.40 5.74 -18.74
C VAL A 29 -16.83 6.23 -18.63
N ASP A 30 -17.19 6.85 -17.50
CA ASP A 30 -18.55 7.35 -17.26
C ASP A 30 -18.51 8.65 -16.45
N ASP A 31 -19.16 9.70 -16.96
CA ASP A 31 -19.33 10.99 -16.33
C ASP A 31 -20.80 11.30 -15.98
N GLN A 32 -21.71 10.32 -16.18
CA GLN A 32 -23.15 10.45 -15.91
C GLN A 32 -23.54 9.64 -14.65
N LEU A 33 -22.80 9.84 -13.56
CA LEU A 33 -22.93 9.05 -12.34
C LEU A 33 -24.07 9.54 -11.45
N GLU A 34 -24.78 8.63 -10.80
CA GLU A 34 -25.73 8.96 -9.74
C GLU A 34 -25.00 9.51 -8.52
N ILE A 35 -25.44 10.67 -8.00
CA ILE A 35 -24.87 11.33 -6.84
C ILE A 35 -25.93 11.40 -5.74
N ILE A 36 -25.62 10.88 -4.56
CA ILE A 36 -26.41 10.99 -3.34
C ILE A 36 -25.73 12.04 -2.46
N GLY A 37 -26.45 13.10 -2.10
CA GLY A 37 -25.89 14.26 -1.42
C GLY A 37 -25.36 15.31 -2.41
N SER A 38 -24.27 15.99 -2.09
CA SER A 38 -23.70 17.04 -2.94
C SER A 38 -22.18 16.96 -2.96
N VAL A 39 -21.60 16.70 -4.12
CA VAL A 39 -20.14 16.69 -4.30
C VAL A 39 -19.61 18.11 -4.09
N PRO A 40 -18.66 18.31 -3.16
CA PRO A 40 -18.09 19.63 -2.90
C PRO A 40 -17.43 20.22 -4.15
N LYS A 41 -17.71 21.50 -4.44
CA LYS A 41 -17.13 22.19 -5.62
C LYS A 41 -15.65 22.52 -5.46
N ASP A 42 -15.18 22.56 -4.22
CA ASP A 42 -13.80 22.81 -3.82
C ASP A 42 -12.97 21.52 -3.66
N LEU A 43 -13.57 20.36 -3.97
CA LEU A 43 -12.85 19.10 -4.17
C LEU A 43 -12.39 19.05 -5.63
N ASN A 44 -11.07 19.13 -5.85
CA ASN A 44 -10.46 19.18 -7.18
C ASN A 44 -9.25 18.26 -7.25
N GLY A 45 -9.33 17.19 -8.04
CA GLY A 45 -8.23 16.23 -8.16
C GLY A 45 -8.66 14.87 -8.67
N LEU A 46 -7.75 13.89 -8.54
CA LEU A 46 -7.93 12.51 -8.96
C LEU A 46 -7.72 11.57 -7.78
N TYR A 47 -8.75 10.86 -7.38
CA TYR A 47 -8.62 9.67 -6.55
C TYR A 47 -8.32 8.48 -7.45
N VAL A 48 -7.25 7.76 -7.22
CA VAL A 48 -6.91 6.54 -7.97
C VAL A 48 -6.47 5.44 -7.03
N ARG A 49 -6.97 4.22 -7.23
CA ARG A 49 -6.63 3.03 -6.45
C ARG A 49 -6.19 1.90 -7.35
N ASN A 50 -5.15 1.18 -6.95
CA ASN A 50 -4.69 -0.05 -7.56
C ASN A 50 -5.30 -1.27 -6.88
N GLY A 51 -5.48 -2.34 -7.62
CA GLY A 51 -5.99 -3.58 -7.06
C GLY A 51 -5.97 -4.74 -8.05
N PRO A 52 -6.16 -5.97 -7.55
CA PRO A 52 -6.13 -7.17 -8.37
C PRO A 52 -7.45 -7.37 -9.13
N SER A 53 -7.35 -7.61 -10.42
CA SER A 53 -8.45 -8.07 -11.27
C SER A 53 -7.88 -9.06 -12.28
N PRO A 54 -7.80 -10.37 -11.95
CA PRO A 54 -7.21 -11.35 -12.86
C PRO A 54 -8.00 -11.39 -14.18
N GLN A 55 -7.31 -11.18 -15.30
CA GLN A 55 -7.95 -11.18 -16.63
C GLN A 55 -8.23 -12.60 -17.11
N PHE A 56 -7.42 -13.56 -16.69
CA PHE A 56 -7.56 -14.98 -17.02
C PHE A 56 -7.76 -15.78 -15.74
N THR A 57 -8.37 -16.95 -15.89
CA THR A 57 -8.50 -17.93 -14.82
C THR A 57 -7.13 -18.19 -14.18
N PRO A 58 -6.97 -17.99 -12.86
CA PRO A 58 -5.71 -18.23 -12.18
C PRO A 58 -5.23 -19.67 -12.32
N LYS A 59 -3.92 -19.85 -12.51
CA LYS A 59 -3.29 -21.16 -12.60
C LYS A 59 -2.97 -21.71 -11.21
N GLY A 60 -3.82 -22.56 -10.68
CA GLY A 60 -3.66 -23.16 -9.35
C GLY A 60 -4.38 -22.36 -8.25
N LYS A 61 -3.89 -22.45 -7.03
CA LYS A 61 -4.50 -21.78 -5.87
C LYS A 61 -4.26 -20.29 -5.94
N TYR A 62 -5.35 -19.51 -6.10
CA TYR A 62 -5.30 -18.06 -6.15
C TYR A 62 -5.15 -17.45 -4.76
N HIS A 63 -4.27 -16.47 -4.66
CA HIS A 63 -4.15 -15.56 -3.53
C HIS A 63 -4.61 -14.16 -3.97
N TRP A 64 -5.16 -13.36 -3.07
CA TRP A 64 -5.60 -11.99 -3.37
C TRP A 64 -4.55 -11.13 -4.08
N PHE A 65 -3.26 -11.35 -3.76
CA PHE A 65 -2.16 -10.60 -4.36
C PHE A 65 -1.76 -11.03 -5.78
N ASP A 66 -2.37 -12.06 -6.33
CA ASP A 66 -1.93 -12.66 -7.61
C ASP A 66 -2.60 -12.05 -8.85
N GLY A 67 -3.70 -11.29 -8.69
CA GLY A 67 -4.48 -10.74 -9.80
C GLY A 67 -3.75 -9.65 -10.57
N ASP A 68 -4.06 -9.51 -11.86
CA ASP A 68 -3.54 -8.43 -12.69
C ASP A 68 -3.94 -7.07 -12.15
N GLY A 69 -3.02 -6.11 -12.20
CA GLY A 69 -3.28 -4.75 -11.73
C GLY A 69 -4.34 -4.06 -12.58
N MET A 70 -5.36 -3.52 -11.91
CA MET A 70 -6.35 -2.65 -12.51
C MET A 70 -6.47 -1.37 -11.69
N LEU A 71 -6.29 -0.24 -12.36
CA LEU A 71 -6.50 1.07 -11.76
C LEU A 71 -7.98 1.44 -11.89
N HIS A 72 -8.56 1.89 -10.79
CA HIS A 72 -9.87 2.52 -10.73
C HIS A 72 -9.69 3.95 -10.26
N ALA A 73 -10.19 4.91 -11.02
CA ALA A 73 -10.00 6.32 -10.73
C ALA A 73 -11.31 7.10 -10.78
N VAL A 74 -11.40 8.13 -9.93
CA VAL A 74 -12.50 9.08 -9.93
C VAL A 74 -11.92 10.49 -9.93
N ARG A 75 -12.23 11.26 -10.96
CA ARG A 75 -11.85 12.66 -11.11
C ARG A 75 -12.96 13.56 -10.57
N PHE A 76 -12.56 14.55 -9.81
CA PHE A 76 -13.44 15.59 -9.28
C PHE A 76 -13.01 16.96 -9.78
N GLU A 77 -13.96 17.73 -10.30
CA GLU A 77 -13.71 19.09 -10.79
C GLU A 77 -15.00 19.91 -10.73
N ASN A 78 -15.03 20.98 -9.95
CA ASN A 78 -16.20 21.86 -9.81
C ASN A 78 -17.52 21.15 -9.51
N GLY A 79 -17.51 20.10 -8.71
CA GLY A 79 -18.67 19.27 -8.37
C GLY A 79 -19.08 18.27 -9.47
N ARG A 80 -18.35 18.17 -10.56
CA ARG A 80 -18.46 17.12 -11.57
C ARG A 80 -17.62 15.93 -11.18
N VAL A 81 -18.03 14.73 -11.62
CA VAL A 81 -17.37 13.48 -11.32
C VAL A 81 -17.27 12.63 -12.58
N GLU A 82 -16.10 12.08 -12.85
CA GLU A 82 -15.86 11.10 -13.91
C GLU A 82 -15.21 9.85 -13.29
N TYR A 83 -15.75 8.68 -13.58
CA TYR A 83 -15.13 7.40 -13.24
C TYR A 83 -14.43 6.80 -14.45
N LYS A 84 -13.29 6.12 -14.19
CA LYS A 84 -12.51 5.43 -15.20
C LYS A 84 -11.78 4.24 -14.61
N ASN A 85 -11.68 3.13 -15.34
CA ASN A 85 -10.79 2.03 -14.97
C ASN A 85 -10.02 1.48 -16.15
N ARG A 86 -8.81 0.96 -15.92
CA ARG A 86 -7.94 0.33 -16.93
C ARG A 86 -7.03 -0.70 -16.27
N TRP A 87 -6.75 -1.80 -16.99
CA TRP A 87 -5.65 -2.68 -16.60
C TRP A 87 -4.31 -1.99 -16.76
N VAL A 88 -3.41 -2.29 -15.83
CA VAL A 88 -1.99 -2.00 -16.01
C VAL A 88 -1.42 -3.05 -16.97
N VAL A 89 -1.06 -2.64 -18.17
CA VAL A 89 -0.59 -3.55 -19.21
C VAL A 89 0.88 -3.87 -18.97
N THR A 90 1.12 -4.88 -18.11
CA THR A 90 2.45 -5.40 -17.80
C THR A 90 2.92 -6.39 -18.86
N ASP A 91 4.24 -6.66 -18.93
CA ASP A 91 4.78 -7.71 -19.83
C ASP A 91 4.16 -9.07 -19.52
N GLY A 92 3.90 -9.36 -18.22
CA GLY A 92 3.24 -10.59 -17.81
C GLY A 92 1.81 -10.71 -18.32
N LEU A 93 1.05 -9.60 -18.29
CA LEU A 93 -0.31 -9.56 -18.85
C LEU A 93 -0.31 -9.68 -20.38
N VAL A 94 0.63 -9.02 -21.07
CA VAL A 94 0.79 -9.16 -22.53
C VAL A 94 1.01 -10.62 -22.91
N ALA A 95 1.94 -11.26 -22.22
CA ALA A 95 2.29 -12.66 -22.48
C ALA A 95 1.15 -13.64 -22.15
N ASP A 96 0.33 -13.35 -21.12
CA ASP A 96 -0.88 -14.13 -20.84
C ASP A 96 -1.96 -13.92 -21.90
N ARG A 97 -2.11 -12.69 -22.43
CA ARG A 97 -3.01 -12.38 -23.56
C ARG A 97 -2.61 -13.13 -24.83
N GLU A 98 -1.31 -13.18 -25.15
CA GLU A 98 -0.78 -13.94 -26.30
C GLU A 98 -1.02 -15.45 -26.15
N ALA A 99 -0.89 -15.97 -24.92
CA ALA A 99 -1.13 -17.37 -24.61
C ALA A 99 -2.62 -17.73 -24.49
N GLY A 100 -3.51 -16.73 -24.34
CA GLY A 100 -4.93 -16.92 -24.06
C GLY A 100 -5.23 -17.53 -22.68
N THR A 101 -4.26 -17.53 -21.77
CA THR A 101 -4.38 -18.14 -20.43
C THR A 101 -3.34 -17.57 -19.48
N SER A 102 -3.60 -17.68 -18.16
CA SER A 102 -2.57 -17.41 -17.14
C SER A 102 -1.43 -18.41 -17.26
N ARG A 103 -0.18 -17.95 -17.34
CA ARG A 103 1.01 -18.81 -17.56
C ARG A 103 1.73 -19.20 -16.28
N LEU A 104 1.77 -18.32 -15.29
CA LEU A 104 2.51 -18.52 -14.05
C LEU A 104 1.57 -18.85 -12.89
N PRO A 105 2.02 -19.68 -11.94
CA PRO A 105 1.30 -19.89 -10.70
C PRO A 105 1.40 -18.62 -9.84
N GLY A 106 0.45 -18.45 -8.90
CA GLY A 106 0.52 -17.41 -7.89
C GLY A 106 1.36 -17.81 -6.66
N LEU A 107 1.29 -16.98 -5.62
CA LEU A 107 2.01 -17.14 -4.36
C LEU A 107 1.81 -18.50 -3.67
N LYS A 108 0.61 -19.08 -3.78
CA LYS A 108 0.27 -20.40 -3.22
C LYS A 108 0.63 -21.56 -4.15
N GLY A 109 1.20 -21.25 -5.32
CA GLY A 109 1.60 -22.25 -6.31
C GLY A 109 3.03 -22.76 -6.11
N ARG A 110 3.39 -23.77 -6.89
CA ARG A 110 4.76 -24.24 -6.96
C ARG A 110 5.51 -23.45 -8.05
N MET A 111 6.72 -23.00 -7.73
CA MET A 111 7.57 -22.33 -8.72
C MET A 111 7.84 -23.24 -9.91
N PRO A 112 7.91 -22.69 -11.14
CA PRO A 112 8.36 -23.45 -12.31
C PRO A 112 9.75 -24.05 -12.06
N GLU A 113 10.00 -25.23 -12.61
CA GLU A 113 11.30 -25.89 -12.48
C GLU A 113 12.40 -25.03 -13.11
N GLY A 114 13.48 -24.81 -12.37
CA GLY A 114 14.62 -24.00 -12.81
C GLY A 114 14.40 -22.48 -12.73
N ALA A 115 13.24 -21.99 -12.33
CA ALA A 115 13.00 -20.57 -12.15
C ALA A 115 13.73 -20.05 -10.91
N LEU A 116 14.34 -18.86 -11.03
CA LEU A 116 14.83 -18.13 -9.86
C LEU A 116 13.63 -17.60 -9.04
N PRO A 117 13.77 -17.51 -7.72
CA PRO A 117 12.67 -17.04 -6.87
C PRO A 117 12.10 -15.67 -7.26
N ASP A 118 12.93 -14.76 -7.77
CA ASP A 118 12.50 -13.42 -8.18
C ASP A 118 11.77 -13.41 -9.54
N ASP A 119 11.99 -14.43 -10.38
CA ASP A 119 11.39 -14.57 -11.71
C ASP A 119 10.21 -15.57 -11.74
N ALA A 120 9.95 -16.26 -10.63
CA ALA A 120 8.97 -17.33 -10.56
C ALA A 120 7.52 -16.83 -10.49
N LEU A 121 7.31 -15.54 -10.27
CA LEU A 121 6.01 -14.89 -10.17
C LEU A 121 5.84 -13.84 -11.27
N LYS A 122 4.61 -13.65 -11.70
CA LYS A 122 4.24 -12.57 -12.61
C LYS A 122 4.24 -11.24 -11.86
N ASN A 123 5.02 -10.24 -12.33
CA ASN A 123 4.80 -8.86 -11.89
C ASN A 123 3.43 -8.39 -12.38
N THR A 124 2.50 -8.29 -11.46
CA THR A 124 1.11 -7.88 -11.74
C THR A 124 0.90 -6.39 -11.63
N SER A 125 1.85 -5.65 -11.05
CA SER A 125 1.76 -4.19 -10.83
C SER A 125 0.42 -3.76 -10.20
N ASN A 126 -0.07 -4.53 -9.23
CA ASN A 126 -1.43 -4.42 -8.69
C ASN A 126 -1.52 -3.77 -7.32
N THR A 127 -0.37 -3.35 -6.73
CA THR A 127 -0.34 -3.06 -5.30
C THR A 127 -0.49 -1.59 -4.99
N ASP A 128 0.38 -0.75 -5.51
CA ASP A 128 0.42 0.68 -5.16
C ASP A 128 0.45 1.55 -6.41
N VAL A 129 0.05 2.80 -6.26
CA VAL A 129 0.11 3.81 -7.30
C VAL A 129 0.52 5.14 -6.69
N LYS A 130 1.54 5.79 -7.24
CA LYS A 130 2.04 7.11 -6.83
C LYS A 130 2.05 8.05 -8.02
N PHE A 131 1.87 9.34 -7.76
CA PHE A 131 2.02 10.36 -8.78
C PHE A 131 3.41 10.98 -8.67
N HIS A 132 4.16 10.98 -9.78
CA HIS A 132 5.49 11.57 -9.85
C HIS A 132 5.78 12.06 -11.27
N ASN A 133 6.36 13.24 -11.40
CA ASN A 133 6.78 13.83 -12.67
C ASN A 133 5.69 13.75 -13.76
N GLY A 134 4.46 14.13 -13.43
CA GLY A 134 3.31 14.20 -14.36
C GLY A 134 2.70 12.84 -14.74
N ARG A 135 3.06 11.75 -14.09
CA ARG A 135 2.60 10.38 -14.39
C ARG A 135 2.23 9.63 -13.12
N LEU A 136 1.35 8.67 -13.29
CA LEU A 136 1.12 7.65 -12.26
C LEU A 136 2.18 6.54 -12.43
N LEU A 137 2.74 6.09 -11.30
CA LEU A 137 3.67 4.98 -11.21
C LEU A 137 2.95 3.82 -10.54
N SER A 138 2.69 2.76 -11.30
CA SER A 138 2.06 1.54 -10.79
C SER A 138 3.12 0.53 -10.40
N MET A 139 3.00 -0.05 -9.21
CA MET A 139 4.04 -0.85 -8.56
C MET A 139 3.49 -2.14 -7.95
N TRP A 140 4.39 -3.08 -7.70
CA TRP A 140 4.09 -4.38 -7.11
C TRP A 140 4.86 -4.60 -5.81
N TYR A 141 4.18 -5.16 -4.78
CA TYR A 141 4.76 -5.33 -3.44
C TYR A 141 5.97 -6.27 -3.38
N ARG A 142 6.05 -7.27 -4.27
CA ARG A 142 7.20 -8.20 -4.36
C ARG A 142 8.42 -7.58 -5.01
N GLY A 143 8.25 -6.37 -5.56
CA GLY A 143 9.27 -5.73 -6.38
C GLY A 143 9.20 -6.16 -7.86
N GLY A 144 9.65 -5.28 -8.72
CA GLY A 144 9.66 -5.49 -10.16
C GLY A 144 9.79 -4.19 -10.94
N ALA A 145 9.58 -4.27 -12.25
CA ALA A 145 9.50 -3.07 -13.06
C ALA A 145 8.31 -2.21 -12.62
N VAL A 146 8.54 -0.91 -12.48
CA VAL A 146 7.49 0.09 -12.26
C VAL A 146 6.89 0.47 -13.61
N TYR A 147 5.56 0.51 -13.72
CA TYR A 147 4.87 0.89 -14.95
C TYR A 147 4.37 2.33 -14.86
N GLN A 148 4.71 3.12 -15.88
CA GLN A 148 4.20 4.47 -16.06
C GLN A 148 2.81 4.44 -16.66
N VAL A 149 1.91 5.24 -16.11
CA VAL A 149 0.53 5.35 -16.53
C VAL A 149 0.15 6.82 -16.69
N ASN A 150 -0.55 7.14 -17.77
CA ASN A 150 -1.06 8.49 -17.99
C ASN A 150 -2.18 8.80 -17.00
N ALA A 151 -2.06 9.89 -16.24
CA ALA A 151 -3.01 10.24 -15.18
C ALA A 151 -4.42 10.62 -15.72
N GLN A 152 -4.53 11.12 -16.95
CA GLN A 152 -5.82 11.50 -17.55
C GLN A 152 -6.55 10.29 -18.15
N THR A 153 -5.81 9.42 -18.87
CA THR A 153 -6.41 8.32 -19.64
C THR A 153 -6.34 6.96 -18.94
N LEU A 154 -5.51 6.83 -17.92
CA LEU A 154 -5.09 5.58 -17.26
C LEU A 154 -4.43 4.58 -18.21
N GLN A 155 -3.98 4.99 -19.39
CA GLN A 155 -3.26 4.11 -20.31
C GLN A 155 -1.84 3.88 -19.82
N THR A 156 -1.41 2.62 -19.80
CA THR A 156 -0.02 2.23 -19.53
C THR A 156 0.88 2.73 -20.67
N GLN A 157 1.94 3.45 -20.31
CA GLN A 157 2.89 4.06 -21.25
C GLN A 157 4.20 3.27 -21.39
N GLY A 158 4.39 2.23 -20.56
CA GLY A 158 5.58 1.41 -20.53
C GLY A 158 6.25 1.39 -19.16
N LYS A 159 7.45 0.82 -19.11
CA LYS A 159 8.26 0.75 -17.88
C LYS A 159 8.98 2.06 -17.58
N MET A 160 9.19 2.31 -16.30
CA MET A 160 10.01 3.42 -15.83
C MET A 160 11.49 2.97 -15.79
N GLU A 161 12.23 3.26 -16.81
CA GLU A 161 13.66 2.91 -16.93
C GLU A 161 14.47 4.14 -17.38
N PRO A 162 14.48 5.25 -16.59
CA PRO A 162 15.18 6.47 -16.98
C PRO A 162 16.70 6.35 -16.92
N ASP A 163 17.22 5.34 -16.21
CA ASP A 163 18.65 5.08 -16.02
C ASP A 163 18.94 3.57 -16.19
N PRO A 164 19.99 3.18 -16.94
CA PRO A 164 20.34 1.77 -17.13
C PRO A 164 20.55 0.98 -15.84
N ARG A 165 20.91 1.64 -14.74
CA ARG A 165 21.09 1.00 -13.42
C ARG A 165 19.78 0.50 -12.81
N LEU A 166 18.64 0.95 -13.30
CA LEU A 166 17.30 0.50 -12.84
C LEU A 166 16.80 -0.74 -13.59
N VAL A 167 17.43 -1.09 -14.71
CA VAL A 167 17.04 -2.26 -15.50
C VAL A 167 17.24 -3.54 -14.69
N GLY A 168 16.17 -4.30 -14.52
CA GLY A 168 16.16 -5.54 -13.71
C GLY A 168 16.11 -5.32 -12.20
N LEU A 169 16.10 -4.07 -11.73
CA LEU A 169 15.95 -3.79 -10.31
C LEU A 169 14.51 -4.06 -9.85
N GLN A 170 14.35 -4.80 -8.75
CA GLN A 170 13.07 -5.19 -8.19
C GLN A 170 12.51 -4.07 -7.30
N ILE A 171 12.10 -2.94 -7.90
CA ILE A 171 11.55 -1.79 -7.17
C ILE A 171 10.19 -2.18 -6.56
N SER A 172 10.05 -1.96 -5.25
CA SER A 172 8.86 -2.33 -4.51
C SER A 172 7.77 -1.25 -4.55
N ALA A 173 6.54 -1.67 -4.36
CA ALA A 173 5.46 -0.80 -3.90
C ALA A 173 5.84 -0.10 -2.57
N HIS A 174 5.01 0.84 -2.11
CA HIS A 174 5.22 1.67 -0.90
C HIS A 174 6.43 2.61 -0.97
N SER A 175 6.98 2.84 -2.15
CA SER A 175 7.90 3.95 -2.40
C SER A 175 7.19 5.28 -2.13
N ARG A 176 7.94 6.31 -1.72
CA ARG A 176 7.38 7.56 -1.19
C ARG A 176 7.69 8.74 -2.11
N VAL A 177 6.74 9.66 -2.23
CA VAL A 177 6.94 10.96 -2.87
C VAL A 177 6.87 12.04 -1.81
N ASP A 178 7.88 12.90 -1.76
CA ASP A 178 7.82 14.14 -1.01
C ASP A 178 7.22 15.23 -1.91
N GLU A 179 5.97 15.59 -1.66
CA GLU A 179 5.27 16.57 -2.50
C GLU A 179 5.86 17.99 -2.45
N ARG A 180 6.69 18.32 -1.44
CA ARG A 180 7.34 19.62 -1.33
C ARG A 180 8.57 19.73 -2.21
N THR A 181 9.33 18.65 -2.33
CA THR A 181 10.55 18.60 -3.17
C THR A 181 10.31 17.97 -4.53
N GLY A 182 9.23 17.21 -4.69
CA GLY A 182 8.95 16.40 -5.88
C GLY A 182 9.84 15.16 -5.99
N GLU A 183 10.65 14.85 -4.99
CA GLU A 183 11.50 13.66 -5.00
C GLU A 183 10.70 12.38 -4.77
N PHE A 184 11.08 11.34 -5.50
CA PHE A 184 10.56 9.98 -5.33
C PHE A 184 11.65 9.09 -4.72
N MET A 185 11.46 8.70 -3.47
CA MET A 185 12.33 7.75 -2.77
C MET A 185 11.76 6.35 -2.92
N PHE A 186 12.62 5.41 -3.33
CA PHE A 186 12.24 4.03 -3.54
C PHE A 186 13.21 3.05 -2.91
N PHE A 187 12.73 1.86 -2.68
CA PHE A 187 13.56 0.72 -2.31
C PHE A 187 13.28 -0.46 -3.25
N ALA A 188 14.28 -1.28 -3.43
CA ALA A 188 14.17 -2.52 -4.18
C ALA A 188 14.68 -3.66 -3.30
N TYR A 189 14.04 -4.81 -3.35
CA TYR A 189 14.49 -5.97 -2.59
C TYR A 189 14.26 -7.27 -3.36
N GLY A 190 15.08 -8.28 -3.03
CA GLY A 190 15.02 -9.57 -3.73
C GLY A 190 15.69 -10.70 -2.94
N ASN A 191 15.86 -11.84 -3.59
CA ASN A 191 16.44 -13.04 -2.99
C ASN A 191 17.94 -13.20 -3.26
N THR A 192 18.59 -12.22 -3.92
CA THR A 192 20.03 -12.19 -4.21
C THR A 192 20.72 -11.01 -3.53
N ALA A 193 21.95 -11.20 -3.08
CA ALA A 193 22.71 -10.13 -2.43
C ALA A 193 22.88 -8.90 -3.39
N PRO A 194 22.82 -7.66 -2.85
CA PRO A 194 22.84 -7.26 -1.44
C PRO A 194 21.51 -7.42 -0.71
N PHE A 195 20.47 -7.97 -1.32
CA PHE A 195 19.09 -8.21 -0.89
C PHE A 195 18.22 -6.96 -0.83
N MET A 196 18.80 -5.75 -0.76
CA MET A 196 18.06 -4.50 -0.78
C MET A 196 18.90 -3.39 -1.45
N HIS A 197 18.20 -2.45 -2.09
CA HIS A 197 18.75 -1.19 -2.60
C HIS A 197 17.85 -0.04 -2.17
N TYR A 198 18.44 1.13 -2.05
CA TYR A 198 17.76 2.39 -1.82
C TYR A 198 18.08 3.36 -2.97
N GLY A 199 17.08 4.11 -3.43
CA GLY A 199 17.27 5.09 -4.48
C GLY A 199 16.39 6.33 -4.33
N VAL A 200 16.82 7.42 -4.98
CA VAL A 200 16.11 8.69 -5.06
C VAL A 200 16.09 9.16 -6.51
N MET A 201 14.90 9.48 -6.99
CA MET A 201 14.70 10.21 -8.23
C MET A 201 14.30 11.65 -7.92
N GLY A 202 14.86 12.59 -8.63
CA GLY A 202 14.49 14.00 -8.53
C GLY A 202 13.09 14.27 -9.10
N ALA A 203 12.57 15.47 -8.86
CA ALA A 203 11.30 15.93 -9.44
C ALA A 203 11.29 15.90 -10.98
N ASP A 204 12.47 15.96 -11.59
CA ASP A 204 12.70 15.85 -13.04
C ASP A 204 12.61 14.40 -13.56
N GLY A 205 12.49 13.42 -12.68
CA GLY A 205 12.50 11.99 -13.00
C GLY A 205 13.88 11.40 -13.22
N GLU A 206 14.98 12.15 -13.00
CA GLU A 206 16.35 11.63 -13.10
C GLU A 206 16.77 10.91 -11.81
N LEU A 207 17.51 9.81 -11.96
CA LEU A 207 18.08 9.07 -10.83
C LEU A 207 19.23 9.88 -10.19
N LYS A 208 19.05 10.33 -8.96
CA LYS A 208 20.02 11.11 -8.18
C LYS A 208 20.87 10.22 -7.27
N THR A 209 20.27 9.21 -6.65
CA THR A 209 20.95 8.30 -5.70
C THR A 209 20.51 6.86 -5.97
N LEU A 210 21.45 5.93 -5.94
CA LEU A 210 21.20 4.49 -5.89
C LEU A 210 22.35 3.81 -5.15
N ILE A 211 22.04 3.21 -4.00
CA ILE A 211 23.01 2.53 -3.15
C ILE A 211 22.53 1.13 -2.76
N PRO A 212 23.42 0.15 -2.62
CA PRO A 212 23.11 -1.12 -2.02
C PRO A 212 22.93 -0.97 -0.50
N VAL A 213 21.92 -1.65 0.06
CA VAL A 213 21.70 -1.79 1.50
C VAL A 213 21.86 -3.27 1.84
N ALA A 214 23.05 -3.64 2.31
CA ALA A 214 23.39 -5.04 2.53
C ALA A 214 22.62 -5.62 3.73
N LEU A 215 21.78 -6.64 3.47
CA LEU A 215 21.12 -7.44 4.48
C LEU A 215 21.80 -8.80 4.64
N PRO A 216 21.63 -9.48 5.79
CA PRO A 216 22.19 -10.82 6.01
C PRO A 216 21.52 -11.92 5.18
N GLY A 217 20.40 -11.64 4.52
CA GLY A 217 19.64 -12.59 3.72
C GLY A 217 18.34 -11.97 3.19
N PRO A 218 17.54 -12.71 2.41
CA PRO A 218 16.29 -12.23 1.87
C PRO A 218 15.28 -11.91 2.97
N ARG A 219 14.57 -10.78 2.81
CA ARG A 219 13.57 -10.26 3.74
C ARG A 219 12.31 -9.83 3.01
N LEU A 220 11.27 -9.55 3.80
CA LEU A 220 10.05 -8.89 3.33
C LEU A 220 9.92 -7.54 4.05
N PRO A 221 10.58 -6.48 3.57
CA PRO A 221 10.54 -5.16 4.23
C PRO A 221 9.18 -4.48 4.09
N HIS A 222 8.45 -4.77 3.04
CA HIS A 222 7.12 -4.33 2.63
C HIS A 222 6.98 -2.83 2.38
N ASP A 223 7.39 -1.96 3.30
CA ASP A 223 7.23 -0.50 3.24
C ASP A 223 8.54 0.22 3.60
N MET A 224 8.57 1.54 3.48
CA MET A 224 9.62 2.44 3.90
C MET A 224 9.05 3.75 4.44
N ALA A 225 9.84 4.50 5.21
CA ALA A 225 9.49 5.84 5.63
C ALA A 225 10.45 6.87 5.03
N ILE A 226 9.99 8.13 4.97
CA ILE A 226 10.85 9.29 4.67
C ILE A 226 10.64 10.37 5.73
N THR A 227 11.70 11.15 5.97
CA THR A 227 11.65 12.43 6.70
C THR A 227 12.17 13.53 5.78
N GLN A 228 12.26 14.75 6.24
CA GLN A 228 12.82 15.85 5.46
C GLN A 228 14.23 15.53 4.93
N ASN A 229 15.10 14.91 5.76
CA ASN A 229 16.49 14.68 5.43
C ASN A 229 16.88 13.20 5.33
N TYR A 230 16.03 12.27 5.77
CA TYR A 230 16.35 10.85 5.85
C TYR A 230 15.28 9.97 5.20
N SER A 231 15.67 8.74 4.89
CA SER A 231 14.78 7.61 4.61
C SER A 231 15.02 6.50 5.63
N VAL A 232 13.99 5.74 5.95
CA VAL A 232 14.07 4.62 6.89
C VAL A 232 13.65 3.35 6.17
N LEU A 233 14.55 2.38 6.08
CA LEU A 233 14.29 1.06 5.52
C LEU A 233 14.22 0.00 6.62
N HIS A 234 13.48 -1.05 6.36
CA HIS A 234 13.12 -2.06 7.36
C HIS A 234 13.85 -3.38 7.11
N ASP A 235 14.45 -3.97 8.16
CA ASP A 235 14.94 -5.34 8.22
C ASP A 235 14.19 -6.08 9.31
N PHE A 236 13.02 -6.60 8.94
CA PHE A 236 12.14 -7.32 9.85
C PHE A 236 12.55 -8.79 10.04
N PRO A 237 12.22 -9.39 11.20
CA PRO A 237 12.46 -10.80 11.48
C PRO A 237 11.49 -11.76 10.74
N LEU A 238 10.86 -11.32 9.66
CA LEU A 238 10.04 -12.14 8.78
C LEU A 238 10.85 -12.49 7.54
N VAL A 239 11.20 -13.75 7.39
CA VAL A 239 12.10 -14.24 6.36
C VAL A 239 11.41 -15.26 5.46
N ASN A 240 11.83 -15.36 4.22
CA ASN A 240 11.47 -16.52 3.40
C ASN A 240 12.20 -17.76 3.95
N ASP A 241 11.44 -18.84 4.17
CA ASP A 241 12.00 -20.11 4.59
C ASP A 241 12.92 -20.67 3.49
N PRO A 242 14.23 -20.83 3.73
CA PRO A 242 15.19 -21.27 2.71
C PRO A 242 14.90 -22.70 2.23
N ASP A 243 14.42 -23.59 3.09
CA ASP A 243 14.12 -24.97 2.73
C ASP A 243 12.85 -25.02 1.84
N ALA A 244 11.86 -24.20 2.14
CA ALA A 244 10.68 -24.05 1.29
C ALA A 244 11.04 -23.46 -0.08
N LEU A 245 11.90 -22.43 -0.13
CA LEU A 245 12.39 -21.84 -1.38
C LEU A 245 13.17 -22.85 -2.21
N ALA A 246 14.06 -23.65 -1.58
CA ALA A 246 14.79 -24.74 -2.24
C ALA A 246 13.83 -25.81 -2.79
N ALA A 247 12.69 -26.04 -2.14
CA ALA A 247 11.64 -26.95 -2.59
C ALA A 247 10.66 -26.30 -3.61
N GLY A 248 10.94 -25.08 -4.10
CA GLY A 248 10.14 -24.35 -5.08
C GLY A 248 8.82 -23.81 -4.53
N ARG A 249 8.79 -23.39 -3.28
CA ARG A 249 7.61 -22.82 -2.61
C ARG A 249 7.96 -21.58 -1.82
N TYR A 250 7.03 -20.62 -1.77
CA TYR A 250 7.12 -19.51 -0.82
C TYR A 250 6.54 -19.91 0.52
N SER A 251 7.28 -19.65 1.59
CA SER A 251 6.84 -19.84 2.97
C SER A 251 7.52 -18.81 3.85
N LEU A 252 6.79 -18.26 4.80
CA LEU A 252 7.29 -17.27 5.73
C LEU A 252 7.66 -17.92 7.06
N ASP A 253 8.75 -17.45 7.65
CA ASP A 253 9.14 -17.81 9.02
C ASP A 253 9.44 -16.54 9.82
N PHE A 254 8.81 -16.40 10.99
CA PHE A 254 9.07 -15.31 11.91
C PHE A 254 10.13 -15.74 12.93
N LYS A 255 11.26 -15.06 12.93
CA LYS A 255 12.42 -15.35 13.79
C LYS A 255 12.33 -14.53 15.08
N GLU A 256 11.65 -15.03 16.12
CA GLU A 256 11.41 -14.33 17.38
C GLU A 256 12.68 -13.86 18.12
N ASN A 257 13.81 -14.55 17.91
CA ASN A 257 15.11 -14.21 18.49
C ASN A 257 15.92 -13.24 17.59
N MET A 258 15.37 -12.79 16.47
CA MET A 258 16.00 -11.81 15.59
C MET A 258 15.43 -10.43 15.88
N ARG A 259 16.31 -9.45 16.15
CA ARG A 259 15.89 -8.05 16.32
C ARG A 259 15.31 -7.53 15.00
N THR A 260 14.31 -6.67 15.07
CA THR A 260 14.00 -5.73 13.99
C THR A 260 15.13 -4.73 13.90
N ARG A 261 15.54 -4.35 12.68
CA ARG A 261 16.50 -3.28 12.46
C ARG A 261 15.94 -2.27 11.46
N PHE A 262 16.28 -1.02 11.69
CA PHE A 262 15.93 0.07 10.80
C PHE A 262 17.20 0.75 10.29
N ALA A 263 17.33 0.86 8.97
CA ALA A 263 18.39 1.63 8.33
C ALA A 263 17.91 3.07 8.14
N VAL A 264 18.47 4.00 8.90
CA VAL A 264 18.26 5.45 8.71
C VAL A 264 19.35 5.96 7.80
N ILE A 265 18.97 6.49 6.64
CA ILE A 265 19.86 6.85 5.54
C ILE A 265 19.60 8.31 5.18
N PRO A 266 20.62 9.21 5.15
CA PRO A 266 20.44 10.53 4.55
C PRO A 266 19.92 10.40 3.12
N ARG A 267 18.94 11.21 2.70
CA ARG A 267 18.25 11.03 1.39
C ARG A 267 19.21 10.85 0.22
N HIS A 268 20.30 11.63 0.19
CA HIS A 268 21.36 11.56 -0.83
C HIS A 268 22.66 11.00 -0.26
N GLY A 269 22.58 10.20 0.82
CA GLY A 269 23.73 9.59 1.46
C GLY A 269 24.35 8.45 0.66
N LYS A 270 25.47 7.97 1.17
CA LYS A 270 26.22 6.84 0.66
C LYS A 270 26.08 5.65 1.60
N VAL A 271 26.65 4.52 1.22
CA VAL A 271 26.59 3.27 2.03
C VAL A 271 27.19 3.46 3.43
N GLU A 272 28.26 4.22 3.55
CA GLU A 272 28.91 4.53 4.81
C GLU A 272 28.10 5.44 5.76
N ASP A 273 27.10 6.13 5.23
CA ASP A 273 26.23 7.02 6.00
C ASP A 273 25.02 6.27 6.61
N ILE A 274 24.83 5.00 6.28
CA ILE A 274 23.74 4.18 6.79
C ILE A 274 23.92 3.95 8.29
N ARG A 275 22.92 4.33 9.08
CA ARG A 275 22.88 4.08 10.52
C ARG A 275 21.80 3.06 10.84
N TRP A 276 22.20 2.00 11.51
CA TRP A 276 21.30 0.93 11.93
C TRP A 276 20.82 1.12 13.37
N PHE A 277 19.53 0.91 13.57
CA PHE A 277 18.86 0.99 14.87
C PHE A 277 18.15 -0.32 15.14
N ASP A 278 18.44 -0.93 16.28
CA ASP A 278 17.77 -2.16 16.71
C ASP A 278 16.47 -1.83 17.45
N ALA A 279 15.44 -2.66 17.20
CA ALA A 279 14.13 -2.58 17.83
C ALA A 279 13.64 -3.98 18.24
N ASP A 280 12.54 -4.05 18.99
CA ASP A 280 11.94 -5.33 19.36
C ASP A 280 11.41 -6.08 18.14
N PRO A 281 11.44 -7.42 18.15
CA PRO A 281 10.95 -8.22 17.04
C PRO A 281 9.48 -7.90 16.73
N ARG A 282 9.23 -7.32 15.56
CA ARG A 282 7.88 -7.03 15.05
C ARG A 282 7.83 -7.21 13.53
N TYR A 283 6.62 -7.25 12.99
CA TYR A 283 6.39 -7.12 11.56
C TYR A 283 5.29 -6.09 11.32
N MET A 284 5.48 -5.27 10.30
CA MET A 284 4.57 -4.21 9.91
C MET A 284 4.35 -4.24 8.41
N LEU A 285 3.11 -4.01 7.98
CA LEU A 285 2.83 -3.75 6.58
C LEU A 285 3.05 -2.25 6.28
N HIS A 286 2.38 -1.34 7.00
CA HIS A 286 2.32 0.03 6.57
C HIS A 286 2.84 1.03 7.59
N VAL A 287 3.68 1.94 7.10
CA VAL A 287 4.11 3.14 7.80
C VAL A 287 3.06 4.24 7.59
N MET A 288 2.66 4.89 8.66
CA MET A 288 1.83 6.08 8.59
C MET A 288 2.64 7.30 8.11
N ASN A 289 3.70 7.65 8.84
CA ASN A 289 4.61 8.75 8.51
C ASN A 289 5.91 8.65 9.33
N ALA A 290 6.92 9.46 8.94
CA ALA A 290 8.06 9.74 9.80
C ALA A 290 8.47 11.23 9.69
N TRP A 291 9.15 11.73 10.69
CA TRP A 291 9.62 13.12 10.74
C TRP A 291 10.82 13.25 11.67
N GLU A 292 11.42 14.42 11.72
CA GLU A 292 12.53 14.73 12.59
C GLU A 292 12.07 15.62 13.73
N GLU A 293 12.59 15.36 14.93
CA GLU A 293 12.39 16.18 16.12
C GLU A 293 13.71 16.42 16.84
N THR A 294 13.77 17.53 17.56
CA THR A 294 14.85 17.78 18.53
C THR A 294 14.32 17.46 19.93
N ASN A 295 14.96 16.53 20.62
CA ASN A 295 14.58 16.16 21.98
C ASN A 295 15.01 17.23 23.01
N GLU A 296 14.63 17.05 24.28
CA GLU A 296 14.93 17.97 25.37
C GLU A 296 16.44 18.17 25.60
N ARG A 297 17.29 17.26 25.13
CA ARG A 297 18.77 17.36 25.23
C ARG A 297 19.39 18.06 24.02
N GLY A 298 18.58 18.53 23.07
CA GLY A 298 19.05 19.14 21.82
C GLY A 298 19.55 18.14 20.77
N GLU A 299 19.25 16.85 20.94
CA GLU A 299 19.65 15.78 20.02
C GLU A 299 18.56 15.55 18.98
N THR A 300 18.95 15.28 17.73
CA THR A 300 18.01 14.95 16.65
C THR A 300 17.53 13.52 16.76
N GLU A 301 16.22 13.33 16.75
CA GLU A 301 15.55 12.03 16.65
C GLU A 301 14.76 11.94 15.35
N VAL A 302 14.82 10.78 14.68
CA VAL A 302 13.88 10.40 13.65
C VAL A 302 12.74 9.66 14.32
N VAL A 303 11.52 10.18 14.18
CA VAL A 303 10.29 9.57 14.71
C VAL A 303 9.56 8.90 13.57
N MET A 304 9.17 7.64 13.73
CA MET A 304 8.39 6.89 12.76
C MET A 304 7.16 6.29 13.45
N VAL A 305 6.00 6.38 12.79
CA VAL A 305 4.74 5.79 13.26
C VAL A 305 4.19 4.86 12.18
N GLY A 306 3.66 3.73 12.60
CA GLY A 306 3.04 2.76 11.70
C GLY A 306 2.12 1.79 12.42
N THR A 307 1.61 0.82 11.69
CA THR A 307 0.62 -0.17 12.14
C THR A 307 1.21 -1.59 12.12
N PRO A 308 2.14 -1.94 13.03
CA PRO A 308 2.62 -3.31 13.12
C PRO A 308 1.50 -4.26 13.57
N TYR A 309 1.65 -5.53 13.21
CA TYR A 309 0.84 -6.59 13.80
C TYR A 309 1.05 -6.63 15.31
N ALA A 310 -0.05 -6.75 16.06
CA ALA A 310 0.02 -7.04 17.48
C ALA A 310 0.78 -8.34 17.72
N MET A 311 1.52 -8.40 18.83
CA MET A 311 2.29 -9.59 19.19
C MET A 311 1.46 -10.50 20.10
N PRO A 312 0.76 -11.52 19.54
CA PRO A 312 -0.12 -12.39 20.33
C PRO A 312 0.67 -13.20 21.33
N LYS A 313 0.14 -13.36 22.55
CA LYS A 313 0.80 -14.07 23.64
C LYS A 313 0.04 -15.32 24.03
N ASN A 314 0.80 -16.36 24.35
CA ASN A 314 0.32 -17.57 25.03
C ASN A 314 -0.04 -17.26 26.50
N PHE A 315 -0.65 -18.22 27.19
CA PHE A 315 -1.06 -18.08 28.58
C PHE A 315 0.11 -17.84 29.55
N ASP A 316 1.31 -18.29 29.19
CA ASP A 316 2.55 -18.09 29.96
C ASP A 316 3.29 -16.78 29.65
N GLY A 317 2.71 -15.95 28.76
CA GLY A 317 3.29 -14.68 28.33
C GLY A 317 4.28 -14.77 27.17
N SER A 318 4.63 -15.98 26.70
CA SER A 318 5.47 -16.18 25.52
C SER A 318 4.73 -15.78 24.22
N LEU A 319 5.48 -15.55 23.14
CA LEU A 319 4.89 -15.25 21.82
C LEU A 319 4.13 -16.47 21.28
N ASP A 320 2.87 -16.27 20.87
CA ASP A 320 2.14 -17.24 20.04
C ASP A 320 2.55 -17.08 18.56
N LYS A 321 3.67 -17.67 18.21
CA LYS A 321 4.23 -17.61 16.84
C LYS A 321 3.27 -18.16 15.80
N ASN A 322 2.51 -19.20 16.11
CA ASN A 322 1.57 -19.80 15.14
C ASN A 322 0.43 -18.84 14.82
N ARG A 323 -0.13 -18.19 15.84
CA ARG A 323 -1.16 -17.16 15.64
C ARG A 323 -0.60 -15.96 14.88
N LEU A 324 0.60 -15.50 15.20
CA LEU A 324 1.23 -14.39 14.50
C LEU A 324 1.43 -14.70 13.01
N LEU A 325 2.05 -15.83 12.68
CA LEU A 325 2.28 -16.25 11.29
C LEU A 325 0.97 -16.47 10.53
N PHE A 326 -0.03 -17.02 11.20
CA PHE A 326 -1.36 -17.17 10.64
C PHE A 326 -1.96 -15.80 10.33
N THR A 327 -1.95 -14.86 11.28
CA THR A 327 -2.46 -13.49 11.12
C THR A 327 -1.75 -12.74 9.98
N ILE A 328 -0.43 -12.83 9.89
CA ILE A 328 0.35 -12.25 8.80
C ILE A 328 -0.05 -12.88 7.45
N GLY A 329 -0.15 -14.19 7.38
CA GLY A 329 -0.45 -14.94 6.14
C GLY A 329 -1.88 -14.76 5.63
N THR A 330 -2.82 -14.43 6.52
CA THR A 330 -4.23 -14.17 6.18
C THR A 330 -4.58 -12.69 6.19
N GLN A 331 -3.63 -11.83 6.53
CA GLN A 331 -3.85 -10.40 6.78
C GLN A 331 -4.95 -10.18 7.82
N GLY A 332 -4.81 -10.87 8.93
CA GLY A 332 -5.72 -10.80 10.06
C GLY A 332 -5.80 -9.41 10.68
N THR A 333 -6.59 -9.29 11.73
CA THR A 333 -7.11 -8.01 12.23
C THR A 333 -6.44 -7.53 13.51
N ASP A 334 -5.28 -8.02 13.86
CA ASP A 334 -4.64 -7.66 15.13
C ASP A 334 -3.48 -6.68 14.87
N TYR A 335 -3.78 -5.38 14.82
CA TYR A 335 -2.83 -4.30 14.61
C TYR A 335 -2.78 -3.34 15.80
N GLU A 336 -1.67 -2.64 15.96
CA GLU A 336 -1.43 -1.62 16.98
C GLU A 336 -0.93 -0.34 16.30
N LEU A 337 -1.33 0.84 16.75
CA LEU A 337 -0.66 2.09 16.35
C LEU A 337 0.59 2.23 17.22
N TYR A 338 1.76 2.27 16.58
CA TYR A 338 3.05 2.12 17.24
C TYR A 338 4.06 3.17 16.80
N GLN A 339 4.92 3.61 17.71
CA GLN A 339 5.96 4.61 17.45
C GLN A 339 7.35 4.06 17.72
N TRP A 340 8.29 4.41 16.84
CA TRP A 340 9.75 4.27 17.03
C TRP A 340 10.39 5.64 16.99
N ARG A 341 11.39 5.85 17.83
CA ARG A 341 12.21 7.06 17.91
C ARG A 341 13.69 6.66 17.86
N PHE A 342 14.38 7.10 16.84
CA PHE A 342 15.78 6.77 16.56
C PHE A 342 16.64 7.99 16.86
N ASN A 343 17.42 7.95 17.94
CA ASN A 343 18.30 9.05 18.34
C ASN A 343 19.57 9.04 17.48
N LEU A 344 19.69 10.03 16.60
CA LEU A 344 20.83 10.14 15.68
C LEU A 344 22.16 10.49 16.38
N THR A 345 22.17 10.91 17.63
CA THR A 345 23.37 11.22 18.39
C THR A 345 23.87 9.99 19.16
N THR A 346 22.98 9.33 19.89
CA THR A 346 23.35 8.23 20.79
C THR A 346 23.27 6.84 20.14
N GLY A 347 22.48 6.67 19.06
CA GLY A 347 22.18 5.36 18.46
C GLY A 347 21.08 4.59 19.22
N GLU A 348 20.43 5.20 20.20
CA GLU A 348 19.37 4.58 21.00
C GLU A 348 18.04 4.56 20.22
N THR A 349 17.30 3.47 20.36
CA THR A 349 15.90 3.37 19.94
C THR A 349 15.00 3.42 21.17
N LYS A 350 13.94 4.25 21.10
CA LYS A 350 12.79 4.20 22.00
C LYS A 350 11.57 3.81 21.18
N GLU A 351 10.75 2.94 21.74
CA GLU A 351 9.58 2.44 21.03
C GLU A 351 8.42 2.15 21.97
N GLY A 352 7.18 2.22 21.47
CA GLY A 352 5.99 1.92 22.24
C GLY A 352 4.69 2.03 21.46
N ILE A 353 3.64 1.45 22.05
CA ILE A 353 2.27 1.53 21.55
C ILE A 353 1.74 2.94 21.80
N LEU A 354 1.15 3.56 20.77
CA LEU A 354 0.41 4.81 20.88
C LEU A 354 -1.07 4.59 21.14
N ASP A 355 -1.64 3.58 20.48
CA ASP A 355 -3.05 3.19 20.63
C ASP A 355 -3.19 1.69 20.33
N ASP A 356 -3.83 0.95 21.24
CA ASP A 356 -4.16 -0.48 21.13
C ASP A 356 -5.68 -0.72 21.16
N ILE A 357 -6.49 0.35 21.19
CA ILE A 357 -7.96 0.28 21.28
C ILE A 357 -8.54 0.18 19.86
N LEU A 358 -8.06 1.04 18.96
CA LEU A 358 -8.50 1.06 17.57
C LEU A 358 -7.67 0.12 16.72
N ASN A 359 -8.32 -0.94 16.27
CA ASN A 359 -7.71 -1.85 15.31
C ASN A 359 -7.85 -1.26 13.90
N THR A 360 -6.77 -0.68 13.39
CA THR A 360 -6.77 0.07 12.13
C THR A 360 -5.62 -0.30 11.24
N GLU A 361 -5.83 -0.14 9.94
CA GLU A 361 -4.85 -0.36 8.88
C GLU A 361 -5.02 0.67 7.75
N PHE A 362 -4.18 0.61 6.73
CA PHE A 362 -4.14 1.59 5.65
C PHE A 362 -4.07 3.04 6.17
N PRO A 363 -3.03 3.37 6.94
CA PRO A 363 -2.89 4.70 7.52
C PRO A 363 -2.57 5.74 6.43
N MET A 364 -3.38 6.79 6.33
CA MET A 364 -3.20 7.89 5.40
C MET A 364 -3.08 9.22 6.15
N ILE A 365 -2.34 10.13 5.57
CA ILE A 365 -2.18 11.51 6.05
C ILE A 365 -2.45 12.49 4.91
N ASN A 366 -2.51 13.78 5.23
CA ASN A 366 -2.35 14.80 4.20
C ASN A 366 -0.94 14.69 3.61
N SER A 367 -0.84 14.33 2.33
CA SER A 367 0.43 14.01 1.64
C SER A 367 1.44 15.15 1.65
N TRP A 368 0.98 16.40 1.83
CA TRP A 368 1.85 17.57 2.03
C TRP A 368 2.72 17.48 3.29
N TYR A 369 2.34 16.63 4.25
CA TYR A 369 3.08 16.35 5.47
C TYR A 369 3.88 15.05 5.40
N GLN A 370 3.97 14.40 4.24
CA GLN A 370 4.80 13.21 4.09
C GLN A 370 6.27 13.56 4.33
N GLY A 371 6.87 12.97 5.36
CA GLY A 371 8.24 13.28 5.80
C GLY A 371 8.35 14.47 6.78
N TYR A 372 7.24 15.06 7.15
CA TYR A 372 7.15 16.18 8.10
C TYR A 372 6.16 15.84 9.21
N ARG A 373 6.33 16.45 10.39
CA ARG A 373 5.40 16.21 11.50
C ARG A 373 3.99 16.56 11.09
N ASN A 374 3.08 15.58 11.22
CA ASN A 374 1.65 15.74 11.05
C ASN A 374 0.94 15.62 12.41
N ARG A 375 -0.24 16.19 12.51
CA ARG A 375 -1.14 16.04 13.65
C ARG A 375 -2.20 14.97 13.41
N TYR A 376 -2.73 14.88 12.19
CA TYR A 376 -3.86 14.00 11.88
C TYR A 376 -3.45 12.86 10.96
N SER A 377 -4.06 11.70 11.21
CA SER A 377 -4.05 10.58 10.27
C SER A 377 -5.44 9.97 10.14
N TYR A 378 -5.67 9.31 9.01
CA TYR A 378 -6.93 8.68 8.65
C TYR A 378 -6.65 7.20 8.37
N HIS A 379 -7.46 6.32 8.93
CA HIS A 379 -7.23 4.89 8.88
C HIS A 379 -8.50 4.16 8.49
N VAL A 380 -8.35 2.99 7.91
CA VAL A 380 -9.46 2.06 7.73
C VAL A 380 -9.60 1.22 9.00
N LEU A 381 -10.82 1.13 9.52
CA LEU A 381 -11.13 0.27 10.66
C LEU A 381 -11.18 -1.19 10.21
N MET A 382 -10.44 -2.04 10.89
CA MET A 382 -10.50 -3.47 10.67
C MET A 382 -11.75 -4.06 11.32
N GLY A 383 -12.54 -4.77 10.54
CA GLY A 383 -13.71 -5.49 11.04
C GLY A 383 -13.33 -6.85 11.63
N ARG A 384 -14.23 -7.44 12.39
CA ARG A 384 -14.05 -8.82 12.86
C ARG A 384 -14.15 -9.77 11.66
N MET A 385 -13.07 -10.48 11.36
CA MET A 385 -13.09 -11.51 10.33
C MET A 385 -14.02 -12.65 10.72
N ARG A 386 -14.99 -12.93 9.85
CA ARG A 386 -15.81 -14.15 9.96
C ARG A 386 -15.17 -15.35 9.29
N THR A 387 -14.34 -15.09 8.27
CA THR A 387 -13.54 -16.11 7.56
C THR A 387 -12.12 -15.59 7.39
N LEU A 388 -11.18 -16.48 7.49
CA LEU A 388 -9.74 -16.22 7.60
C LEU A 388 -9.06 -15.77 6.29
N GLU A 389 -9.80 -15.56 5.21
CA GLU A 389 -9.23 -15.30 3.89
C GLU A 389 -9.68 -13.95 3.29
N GLN A 390 -10.55 -13.21 3.98
CA GLN A 390 -11.09 -11.95 3.47
C GLN A 390 -11.09 -10.89 4.58
N PRO A 391 -10.10 -9.98 4.63
CA PRO A 391 -10.13 -8.87 5.59
C PRO A 391 -11.36 -8.01 5.34
N GLN A 392 -12.06 -7.62 6.41
CA GLN A 392 -13.19 -6.71 6.35
C GLN A 392 -12.77 -5.34 6.84
N PHE A 393 -12.98 -4.35 6.01
CA PHE A 393 -12.68 -2.96 6.29
C PHE A 393 -13.99 -2.26 6.66
N ALA A 394 -14.23 -2.07 7.97
CA ALA A 394 -15.56 -1.83 8.51
C ALA A 394 -15.94 -0.34 8.67
N GLY A 395 -15.05 0.59 8.33
CA GLY A 395 -15.27 2.01 8.50
C GLY A 395 -13.99 2.83 8.42
N LEU A 396 -14.06 4.06 8.91
CA LEU A 396 -12.93 5.00 8.95
C LEU A 396 -12.66 5.48 10.37
N ALA A 397 -11.41 5.78 10.69
CA ALA A 397 -10.99 6.46 11.90
C ALA A 397 -10.09 7.66 11.57
N LYS A 398 -10.18 8.72 12.36
CA LYS A 398 -9.24 9.84 12.39
C LYS A 398 -8.55 9.85 13.75
N TYR A 399 -7.22 9.90 13.75
CA TYR A 399 -6.40 10.00 14.95
C TYR A 399 -5.80 11.39 15.06
N ASP A 400 -5.75 11.95 16.27
CA ASP A 400 -5.11 13.23 16.60
C ASP A 400 -3.92 12.98 17.54
N TYR A 401 -2.71 13.18 17.03
CA TYR A 401 -1.44 12.95 17.77
C TYR A 401 -1.19 13.93 18.90
N GLU A 402 -1.77 15.12 18.87
CA GLU A 402 -1.59 16.10 19.95
C GLU A 402 -2.41 15.72 21.20
N THR A 403 -3.60 15.16 20.98
CA THR A 403 -4.51 14.78 22.07
C THR A 403 -4.43 13.30 22.43
N GLY A 404 -3.82 12.47 21.55
CA GLY A 404 -3.83 11.01 21.67
C GLY A 404 -5.24 10.42 21.57
N SER A 405 -6.16 11.10 20.88
CA SER A 405 -7.55 10.67 20.75
C SER A 405 -7.92 10.32 19.32
N ALA A 406 -8.93 9.49 19.17
CA ALA A 406 -9.47 9.12 17.88
C ALA A 406 -10.98 9.24 17.83
N VAL A 407 -11.50 9.50 16.64
CA VAL A 407 -12.91 9.42 16.30
C VAL A 407 -13.11 8.42 15.16
N ALA A 408 -14.23 7.70 15.19
CA ALA A 408 -14.51 6.66 14.21
C ALA A 408 -15.90 6.80 13.60
N TYR A 409 -16.04 6.37 12.35
CA TYR A 409 -17.29 6.24 11.64
C TYR A 409 -17.54 4.79 11.24
N HIS A 410 -18.67 4.26 11.67
CA HIS A 410 -19.13 2.91 11.36
C HIS A 410 -20.50 2.97 10.68
N PRO A 411 -20.62 2.65 9.38
CA PRO A 411 -21.91 2.66 8.68
C PRO A 411 -22.83 1.49 9.06
N GLY A 412 -22.35 0.54 9.85
CA GLY A 412 -22.99 -0.73 10.12
C GLY A 412 -22.51 -1.86 9.21
N SER A 413 -23.15 -3.02 9.30
CA SER A 413 -22.78 -4.20 8.50
C SER A 413 -23.12 -4.01 7.03
N GLY A 414 -22.35 -4.67 6.15
CA GLY A 414 -22.61 -4.69 4.71
C GLY A 414 -21.89 -3.61 3.90
N TYR A 415 -21.06 -2.79 4.52
CA TYR A 415 -20.23 -1.80 3.85
C TYR A 415 -18.74 -2.13 4.06
N TRP A 416 -17.99 -2.27 2.96
CA TRP A 416 -16.56 -2.56 3.01
C TRP A 416 -15.78 -1.39 2.41
N PHE A 417 -14.94 -0.79 3.22
CA PHE A 417 -14.12 0.36 2.86
C PHE A 417 -12.85 -0.07 2.13
N SER A 418 -12.23 0.86 1.45
CA SER A 418 -10.86 0.77 0.95
C SER A 418 -10.01 1.87 1.56
N GLU A 419 -8.71 1.85 1.29
CA GLU A 419 -7.82 2.95 1.62
C GLU A 419 -8.41 4.28 1.13
N ALA A 420 -8.40 5.29 2.02
CA ALA A 420 -9.08 6.55 1.80
C ALA A 420 -8.12 7.72 2.04
N PRO A 421 -7.40 8.19 1.01
CA PRO A 421 -6.49 9.32 1.09
C PRO A 421 -7.21 10.63 1.44
N PHE A 422 -6.45 11.52 2.05
CA PHE A 422 -6.85 12.90 2.28
C PHE A 422 -6.75 13.71 0.98
N ALA A 423 -7.76 14.53 0.73
CA ALA A 423 -7.88 15.44 -0.40
C ALA A 423 -8.03 16.88 0.12
N ALA A 424 -6.99 17.70 0.01
CA ALA A 424 -7.08 19.10 0.40
C ALA A 424 -8.15 19.84 -0.41
N ARG A 425 -8.97 20.69 0.24
CA ARG A 425 -9.88 21.56 -0.51
C ARG A 425 -9.13 22.69 -1.19
N VAL A 426 -9.73 23.27 -2.20
CA VAL A 426 -9.19 24.49 -2.82
C VAL A 426 -9.08 25.59 -1.77
N GLY A 427 -7.85 26.13 -1.58
CA GLY A 427 -7.57 27.17 -0.59
C GLY A 427 -7.46 26.67 0.85
N ALA A 428 -7.21 25.39 1.07
CA ALA A 428 -6.99 24.79 2.41
C ALA A 428 -5.91 25.55 3.20
N VAL A 429 -6.16 25.78 4.48
CA VAL A 429 -5.25 26.44 5.41
C VAL A 429 -4.76 25.48 6.49
N ASP A 430 -5.68 24.76 7.13
CA ASP A 430 -5.36 23.81 8.18
C ASP A 430 -4.96 22.43 7.59
N GLU A 431 -4.24 21.62 8.35
CA GLU A 431 -3.80 20.29 7.95
C GLU A 431 -4.97 19.37 7.57
N ASP A 432 -6.10 19.46 8.30
CA ASP A 432 -7.29 18.66 8.09
C ASP A 432 -8.39 19.41 7.32
N ASP A 433 -8.04 20.50 6.64
CA ASP A 433 -8.98 21.29 5.84
C ASP A 433 -9.15 20.66 4.46
N GLY A 434 -10.05 19.70 4.37
CA GLY A 434 -10.26 18.92 3.17
C GLY A 434 -11.25 17.77 3.36
N TYR A 435 -11.05 16.74 2.57
CA TYR A 435 -11.92 15.58 2.49
C TYR A 435 -11.13 14.27 2.61
N VAL A 436 -11.80 13.22 3.05
CA VAL A 436 -11.32 11.84 2.95
C VAL A 436 -12.17 11.15 1.91
N VAL A 437 -11.53 10.57 0.89
CA VAL A 437 -12.21 10.01 -0.28
C VAL A 437 -11.82 8.54 -0.46
N GLY A 438 -12.80 7.65 -0.55
CA GLY A 438 -12.51 6.22 -0.71
C GLY A 438 -13.63 5.44 -1.38
N PHE A 439 -13.27 4.32 -2.00
CA PHE A 439 -14.27 3.35 -2.47
C PHE A 439 -14.90 2.61 -1.30
N VAL A 440 -16.20 2.39 -1.42
CA VAL A 440 -16.98 1.57 -0.49
C VAL A 440 -17.79 0.56 -1.28
N PHE A 441 -17.66 -0.72 -0.96
CA PHE A 441 -18.52 -1.75 -1.52
C PHE A 441 -19.76 -1.94 -0.62
N ASN A 442 -20.91 -1.69 -1.21
CA ASN A 442 -22.22 -1.91 -0.60
C ASN A 442 -22.70 -3.32 -0.93
N THR A 443 -22.62 -4.24 0.02
CA THR A 443 -23.01 -5.64 -0.17
C THR A 443 -24.52 -5.83 -0.29
N HIS A 444 -25.34 -4.90 0.24
CA HIS A 444 -26.80 -4.98 0.17
C HIS A 444 -27.31 -4.77 -1.26
N GLU A 445 -26.62 -3.92 -2.01
CA GLU A 445 -26.99 -3.59 -3.39
C GLU A 445 -26.01 -4.17 -4.41
N ASN A 446 -24.97 -4.88 -3.95
CA ASN A 446 -23.89 -5.46 -4.77
C ASN A 446 -23.27 -4.44 -5.74
N ARG A 447 -23.04 -3.21 -5.24
CA ARG A 447 -22.47 -2.11 -6.01
C ARG A 447 -21.33 -1.43 -5.26
N SER A 448 -20.46 -0.75 -5.97
CA SER A 448 -19.44 0.11 -5.39
C SER A 448 -19.83 1.57 -5.49
N GLU A 449 -19.41 2.33 -4.51
CA GLU A 449 -19.63 3.76 -4.38
C GLU A 449 -18.32 4.47 -4.03
N VAL A 450 -18.18 5.75 -4.35
CA VAL A 450 -17.17 6.62 -3.75
C VAL A 450 -17.83 7.42 -2.65
N TRP A 451 -17.28 7.34 -1.45
CA TRP A 451 -17.76 8.14 -0.33
C TRP A 451 -16.78 9.28 -0.05
N ILE A 452 -17.34 10.46 0.15
CA ILE A 452 -16.60 11.70 0.41
C ILE A 452 -16.97 12.17 1.82
N PHE A 453 -15.99 12.28 2.70
CA PHE A 453 -16.15 12.73 4.08
C PHE A 453 -15.50 14.09 4.28
N ASP A 454 -16.11 14.97 5.08
CA ASP A 454 -15.41 16.15 5.61
C ASP A 454 -14.34 15.66 6.61
N ALA A 455 -13.08 15.94 6.33
CA ALA A 455 -11.96 15.43 7.12
C ALA A 455 -11.92 15.95 8.56
N LYS A 456 -12.56 17.09 8.84
CA LYS A 456 -12.72 17.61 10.21
C LYS A 456 -13.80 16.86 10.98
N ARG A 457 -14.76 16.21 10.28
CA ARG A 457 -15.99 15.66 10.88
C ARG A 457 -16.35 14.28 10.34
N ILE A 458 -15.38 13.37 10.23
CA ILE A 458 -15.63 12.03 9.66
C ILE A 458 -16.74 11.25 10.38
N ALA A 459 -16.92 11.49 11.69
CA ALA A 459 -17.95 10.83 12.49
C ALA A 459 -19.39 11.18 12.05
N ASP A 460 -19.60 12.31 11.37
CA ASP A 460 -20.91 12.73 10.85
C ASP A 460 -21.35 11.90 9.62
N GLY A 461 -20.44 11.09 9.06
CA GLY A 461 -20.66 10.33 7.85
C GLY A 461 -20.31 11.09 6.56
N PRO A 462 -20.55 10.45 5.38
CA PRO A 462 -20.20 11.04 4.10
C PRO A 462 -21.08 12.23 3.73
N VAL A 463 -20.48 13.30 3.23
CA VAL A 463 -21.19 14.48 2.68
C VAL A 463 -21.78 14.19 1.30
N ALA A 464 -21.16 13.25 0.56
CA ALA A 464 -21.66 12.77 -0.71
C ALA A 464 -21.25 11.31 -0.95
N LYS A 465 -22.07 10.61 -1.75
CA LYS A 465 -21.78 9.29 -2.29
C LYS A 465 -21.97 9.33 -3.80
N VAL A 466 -21.05 8.76 -4.55
CA VAL A 466 -21.15 8.62 -6.00
C VAL A 466 -21.30 7.14 -6.32
N VAL A 467 -22.38 6.76 -6.95
CA VAL A 467 -22.64 5.38 -7.37
C VAL A 467 -21.84 5.07 -8.62
N LEU A 468 -21.07 3.99 -8.61
CA LEU A 468 -20.22 3.63 -9.73
C LEU A 468 -20.95 2.71 -10.73
N PRO A 469 -20.60 2.77 -12.03
CA PRO A 469 -21.29 2.03 -13.09
C PRO A 469 -20.99 0.53 -13.04
N GLN A 470 -19.96 0.13 -12.29
CA GLN A 470 -19.62 -1.26 -12.02
C GLN A 470 -19.05 -1.43 -10.62
N ARG A 471 -18.99 -2.67 -10.17
CA ARG A 471 -18.29 -3.00 -8.94
C ARG A 471 -16.78 -2.71 -9.07
N VAL A 472 -16.18 -2.20 -8.02
CA VAL A 472 -14.73 -2.07 -7.87
C VAL A 472 -14.26 -3.18 -6.93
N PRO A 473 -13.50 -4.19 -7.39
CA PRO A 473 -13.01 -5.27 -6.54
C PRO A 473 -12.23 -4.73 -5.34
N ASN A 474 -12.30 -5.40 -4.20
CA ASN A 474 -11.45 -5.06 -3.08
C ASN A 474 -9.98 -5.09 -3.52
N GLY A 475 -9.28 -4.02 -3.24
CA GLY A 475 -7.91 -3.79 -3.75
C GLY A 475 -6.99 -3.31 -2.63
N PHE A 476 -5.93 -2.64 -3.08
CA PHE A 476 -4.85 -2.22 -2.20
C PHE A 476 -4.79 -0.69 -2.12
N HIS A 477 -3.65 -0.11 -2.50
CA HIS A 477 -3.34 1.27 -2.19
C HIS A 477 -3.95 2.26 -3.17
N ALA A 478 -4.27 3.41 -2.59
CA ALA A 478 -4.81 4.55 -3.29
C ALA A 478 -3.91 5.77 -3.14
N THR A 479 -4.04 6.71 -4.06
CA THR A 479 -3.45 8.03 -3.94
C THR A 479 -4.46 9.09 -4.33
N TRP A 480 -4.32 10.27 -3.75
CA TRP A 480 -4.96 11.48 -4.20
C TRP A 480 -3.94 12.33 -4.98
N VAL A 481 -4.25 12.67 -6.21
CA VAL A 481 -3.48 13.65 -7.00
C VAL A 481 -4.20 14.98 -6.94
N ASP A 482 -3.58 15.95 -6.30
CA ASP A 482 -4.19 17.28 -6.07
C ASP A 482 -4.21 18.08 -7.38
N GLY A 483 -5.41 18.29 -7.93
CA GLY A 483 -5.63 19.08 -9.15
C GLY A 483 -5.33 20.56 -9.02
N ASN A 484 -5.10 21.05 -7.79
CA ASN A 484 -4.67 22.43 -7.56
C ASN A 484 -3.16 22.60 -7.73
N ARG A 485 -2.41 21.51 -7.63
CA ARG A 485 -0.94 21.48 -7.72
C ARG A 485 -0.44 20.84 -9.00
N HIS A 486 -1.21 19.93 -9.57
CA HIS A 486 -0.82 19.12 -10.71
C HIS A 486 -1.82 19.24 -11.86
N ALA A 487 -1.31 19.35 -13.09
CA ALA A 487 -2.14 19.24 -14.29
C ALA A 487 -2.48 17.77 -14.54
N ILE A 488 -3.72 17.39 -14.28
CA ILE A 488 -4.26 16.02 -14.41
C ILE A 488 -5.51 15.99 -15.28
#